data_c5c17c9fa2d8a9c3010c93cc406dac02
#
_entry.id   c5c17c9fa2d8a9c3010c93cc406dac02
#
_cell.length_a   1.000
_cell.length_b   1.000
_cell.length_c   1.000
_cell.angle_alpha   90.00
_cell.angle_beta   90.00
_cell.angle_gamma   90.00
#
_symmetry.space_group_name_H-M   'P 1'
#
loop_
_entity.id
_entity.type
_entity.pdbx_description
1 polymer ?
#
loop_
_entity_poly.entity_id
_entity_poly.type
_entity_poly.pdbx_seq_one_letter_code
_entity_poly.pdbx_strand_id
1 'polypeptide(L)'
;LYIKFQRQNLGPIRNDVDVSYDLSSHDLSIINFLFNNKKIKIIKNQSYKLLNSKIADLSNLSFKINDIFIDINNSWINPDKIRRLIIITKKKMLLFDEMLNKDKIKIYNKYADYPKTELLKNNFFNRKIKIHIGKNISPKIQNYDSLFEEIKFFINASQKKIYKNEFLNINAGKSILRILSNINRKN
;
A
#
# COMPACT_ATOMS: atom_id res chain seq x y z
N LEU A 1 2.87 9.47 9.87
CA LEU A 1 3.28 8.46 8.89
C LEU A 1 2.22 8.40 7.79
N TYR A 2 2.65 8.36 6.53
CA TYR A 2 1.79 8.19 5.37
C TYR A 2 2.29 7.02 4.53
N ILE A 3 1.36 6.18 4.07
CA ILE A 3 1.64 5.03 3.22
C ILE A 3 0.74 5.11 1.98
N LYS A 4 1.32 4.90 0.81
CA LYS A 4 0.59 4.88 -0.45
C LYS A 4 0.90 3.61 -1.23
N PHE A 5 -0.15 2.94 -1.68
CA PHE A 5 -0.09 1.84 -2.63
C PHE A 5 -0.62 2.30 -3.99
N GLN A 6 0.05 1.88 -5.04
CA GLN A 6 -0.38 2.06 -6.42
C GLN A 6 -0.27 0.71 -7.14
N ARG A 7 -1.40 0.21 -7.60
CA ARG A 7 -1.47 -1.02 -8.36
C ARG A 7 -2.35 -0.78 -9.58
N GLN A 8 -1.70 -0.58 -10.71
CA GLN A 8 -2.32 -0.11 -11.93
C GLN A 8 -1.79 -0.89 -13.13
N ASN A 9 -2.63 -1.18 -14.10
CA ASN A 9 -2.26 -1.81 -15.38
C ASN A 9 -3.40 -1.68 -16.38
N LEU A 10 -3.11 -1.87 -17.66
CA LEU A 10 -4.12 -2.01 -18.66
C LEU A 10 -4.53 -3.49 -18.77
N GLY A 11 -5.74 -3.80 -18.26
CA GLY A 11 -6.29 -5.17 -18.26
C GLY A 11 -5.59 -6.19 -17.38
N PRO A 12 -6.11 -7.40 -17.23
CA PRO A 12 -7.43 -7.82 -17.72
C PRO A 12 -8.57 -7.10 -16.99
N ILE A 13 -9.51 -6.57 -17.75
CA ILE A 13 -10.72 -5.94 -17.22
C ILE A 13 -11.72 -7.06 -16.93
N ARG A 14 -12.17 -7.15 -15.69
CA ARG A 14 -13.11 -8.17 -15.23
C ARG A 14 -14.54 -7.68 -15.33
N ASN A 15 -15.49 -8.61 -15.36
CA ASN A 15 -16.93 -8.33 -15.36
C ASN A 15 -17.69 -8.97 -14.20
N ASP A 16 -16.98 -9.69 -13.32
CA ASP A 16 -17.52 -10.41 -12.16
C ASP A 16 -17.24 -9.69 -10.82
N VAL A 17 -16.13 -8.93 -10.74
CA VAL A 17 -15.75 -8.15 -9.56
C VAL A 17 -15.18 -6.80 -9.99
N ASP A 18 -15.22 -5.80 -9.12
CA ASP A 18 -14.61 -4.51 -9.42
C ASP A 18 -13.10 -4.48 -9.12
N VAL A 19 -12.44 -3.42 -9.59
CA VAL A 19 -10.99 -3.22 -9.46
C VAL A 19 -10.52 -3.23 -8.01
N SER A 20 -11.34 -2.81 -7.05
CA SER A 20 -10.97 -2.78 -5.64
C SER A 20 -10.89 -4.19 -5.06
N TYR A 21 -11.79 -5.10 -5.42
CA TYR A 21 -11.71 -6.49 -5.00
C TYR A 21 -10.51 -7.21 -5.59
N ASP A 22 -10.25 -6.97 -6.87
CA ASP A 22 -9.14 -7.62 -7.59
C ASP A 22 -7.78 -7.11 -7.09
N LEU A 23 -7.55 -5.81 -7.13
CA LEU A 23 -6.23 -5.23 -6.89
C LEU A 23 -5.97 -4.82 -5.42
N SER A 24 -6.95 -4.24 -4.71
CA SER A 24 -6.72 -3.82 -3.31
C SER A 24 -6.55 -4.99 -2.36
N SER A 25 -7.04 -6.18 -2.70
CA SER A 25 -6.85 -7.39 -1.89
C SER A 25 -5.37 -7.69 -1.60
N HIS A 26 -4.51 -7.49 -2.59
CA HIS A 26 -3.06 -7.65 -2.46
C HIS A 26 -2.46 -6.61 -1.51
N ASP A 27 -2.86 -5.34 -1.66
CA ASP A 27 -2.32 -4.25 -0.85
C ASP A 27 -2.82 -4.33 0.60
N LEU A 28 -4.09 -4.73 0.79
CA LEU A 28 -4.65 -5.02 2.12
C LEU A 28 -3.97 -6.22 2.79
N SER A 29 -3.51 -7.21 2.03
CA SER A 29 -2.72 -8.32 2.55
C SER A 29 -1.38 -7.86 3.10
N ILE A 30 -0.67 -6.98 2.37
CA ILE A 30 0.57 -6.36 2.84
C ILE A 30 0.32 -5.53 4.11
N ILE A 31 -0.77 -4.76 4.14
CA ILE A 31 -1.15 -3.95 5.29
C ILE A 31 -1.46 -4.84 6.50
N ASN A 32 -2.18 -5.94 6.28
CA ASN A 32 -2.47 -6.90 7.33
C ASN A 32 -1.19 -7.51 7.91
N PHE A 33 -0.24 -7.85 7.06
CA PHE A 33 1.09 -8.33 7.45
C PHE A 33 1.86 -7.29 8.28
N LEU A 34 1.87 -6.03 7.84
CA LEU A 34 2.62 -4.96 8.51
C LEU A 34 2.00 -4.52 9.85
N PHE A 35 0.68 -4.61 9.99
CA PHE A 35 -0.05 -4.03 11.13
C PHE A 35 -0.82 -5.06 11.97
N ASN A 36 -0.69 -6.34 11.67
CA ASN A 36 -1.28 -7.45 12.44
C ASN A 36 -2.75 -7.23 12.81
N ASN A 37 -3.64 -7.19 11.81
CA ASN A 37 -5.10 -7.08 11.97
C ASN A 37 -5.59 -5.87 12.79
N LYS A 38 -4.82 -4.78 12.86
CA LYS A 38 -5.29 -3.55 13.53
C LYS A 38 -6.53 -2.99 12.85
N LYS A 39 -7.41 -2.40 13.66
CA LYS A 39 -8.66 -1.81 13.19
C LYS A 39 -8.43 -0.71 12.17
N ILE A 40 -9.06 -0.84 11.01
CA ILE A 40 -9.06 0.14 9.92
C ILE A 40 -10.23 1.11 10.12
N LYS A 41 -9.94 2.42 10.03
CA LYS A 41 -10.96 3.48 9.99
C LYS A 41 -11.00 4.06 8.57
N ILE A 42 -12.02 3.71 7.80
CA ILE A 42 -12.21 4.24 6.43
C ILE A 42 -12.49 5.73 6.52
N ILE A 43 -11.77 6.52 5.71
CA ILE A 43 -11.93 7.97 5.57
C ILE A 43 -12.73 8.25 4.30
N LYS A 44 -12.32 7.68 3.17
CA LYS A 44 -12.92 7.93 1.86
C LYS A 44 -12.80 6.69 1.00
N ASN A 45 -13.84 6.41 0.24
CA ASN A 45 -13.83 5.45 -0.85
C ASN A 45 -14.43 6.12 -2.09
N GLN A 46 -13.75 6.01 -3.22
CA GLN A 46 -14.19 6.53 -4.51
C GLN A 46 -13.94 5.46 -5.56
N SER A 47 -15.01 5.10 -6.26
CA SER A 47 -14.98 4.13 -7.34
C SER A 47 -15.55 4.76 -8.60
N TYR A 48 -14.87 4.57 -9.72
CA TYR A 48 -15.26 5.15 -11.01
C TYR A 48 -15.47 4.05 -12.02
N LYS A 49 -16.52 4.22 -12.85
CA LYS A 49 -16.98 3.29 -13.87
C LYS A 49 -16.85 3.99 -15.22
N LEU A 50 -15.66 3.97 -15.80
CA LEU A 50 -15.34 4.71 -17.03
C LEU A 50 -15.59 3.86 -18.29
N LEU A 51 -15.30 2.56 -18.22
CA LEU A 51 -15.49 1.63 -19.35
C LEU A 51 -16.82 0.89 -19.28
N ASN A 52 -17.29 0.59 -18.06
CA ASN A 52 -18.49 -0.21 -17.85
C ASN A 52 -19.38 0.47 -16.79
N SER A 53 -20.66 0.64 -17.07
CA SER A 53 -21.60 1.26 -16.14
C SER A 53 -21.88 0.43 -14.88
N LYS A 54 -21.55 -0.85 -14.86
CA LYS A 54 -21.87 -1.77 -13.76
C LYS A 54 -20.71 -1.95 -12.78
N ILE A 55 -19.47 -2.02 -13.28
CA ILE A 55 -18.29 -2.41 -12.51
C ILE A 55 -17.26 -1.28 -12.53
N ALA A 56 -16.67 -1.00 -11.36
CA ALA A 56 -15.62 0.01 -11.25
C ALA A 56 -14.30 -0.50 -11.84
N ASP A 57 -13.67 0.32 -12.67
CA ASP A 57 -12.38 0.09 -13.30
C ASP A 57 -11.26 0.95 -12.74
N LEU A 58 -11.61 1.92 -11.87
CA LEU A 58 -10.68 2.74 -11.10
C LEU A 58 -11.22 2.93 -9.68
N SER A 59 -10.33 2.84 -8.67
CA SER A 59 -10.69 3.07 -7.28
C SER A 59 -9.60 3.78 -6.49
N ASN A 60 -10.03 4.65 -5.58
CA ASN A 60 -9.20 5.31 -4.58
C ASN A 60 -9.76 5.06 -3.18
N LEU A 61 -9.01 4.42 -2.33
CA LEU A 61 -9.39 4.11 -0.96
C LEU A 61 -8.43 4.78 0.02
N SER A 62 -8.97 5.61 0.90
CA SER A 62 -8.22 6.26 1.99
C SER A 62 -8.73 5.81 3.34
N PHE A 63 -7.82 5.44 4.23
CA PHE A 63 -8.16 5.03 5.58
C PHE A 63 -7.02 5.30 6.58
N LYS A 64 -7.31 5.08 7.86
CA LYS A 64 -6.35 5.18 8.95
C LYS A 64 -6.22 3.87 9.70
N ILE A 65 -4.99 3.60 10.13
CA ILE A 65 -4.67 2.64 11.18
C ILE A 65 -3.93 3.42 12.27
N ASN A 66 -4.57 3.64 13.42
CA ASN A 66 -4.11 4.62 14.43
C ASN A 66 -3.90 6.00 13.77
N ASP A 67 -2.69 6.58 13.88
CA ASP A 67 -2.30 7.86 13.27
C ASP A 67 -1.61 7.73 11.91
N ILE A 68 -1.67 6.56 11.30
CA ILE A 68 -1.08 6.29 10.00
C ILE A 68 -2.15 6.47 8.93
N PHE A 69 -1.93 7.40 8.00
CA PHE A 69 -2.77 7.56 6.82
C PHE A 69 -2.30 6.60 5.73
N ILE A 70 -3.25 5.93 5.11
CA ILE A 70 -3.00 4.94 4.07
C ILE A 70 -3.92 5.20 2.89
N ASP A 71 -3.34 5.31 1.70
CA ASP A 71 -4.05 5.43 0.43
C ASP A 71 -3.72 4.24 -0.47
N ILE A 72 -4.75 3.67 -1.08
CA ILE A 72 -4.65 2.64 -2.11
C ILE A 72 -5.28 3.19 -3.38
N ASN A 73 -4.53 3.18 -4.48
CA ASN A 73 -4.98 3.60 -5.79
C ASN A 73 -4.85 2.44 -6.78
N ASN A 74 -5.98 2.01 -7.33
CA ASN A 74 -6.07 0.90 -8.25
C ASN A 74 -6.69 1.34 -9.58
N SER A 75 -6.19 0.78 -10.69
CA SER A 75 -6.72 1.02 -12.01
C SER A 75 -6.48 -0.15 -12.96
N TRP A 76 -7.48 -0.52 -13.74
CA TRP A 76 -7.35 -1.44 -14.89
C TRP A 76 -7.15 -0.73 -16.22
N ILE A 77 -7.23 0.59 -16.23
CA ILE A 77 -7.20 1.42 -17.44
C ILE A 77 -5.92 2.25 -17.57
N ASN A 78 -4.95 2.02 -16.70
CA ASN A 78 -3.67 2.69 -16.81
C ASN A 78 -2.77 1.96 -17.81
N PRO A 79 -2.26 2.62 -18.87
CA PRO A 79 -1.44 1.96 -19.89
C PRO A 79 -0.13 1.42 -19.31
N ASP A 80 0.44 2.12 -18.31
CA ASP A 80 1.65 1.66 -17.63
C ASP A 80 1.31 0.69 -16.51
N LYS A 81 2.10 -0.38 -16.39
CA LYS A 81 2.02 -1.30 -15.26
C LYS A 81 2.79 -0.71 -14.07
N ILE A 82 2.06 -0.30 -13.04
CA ILE A 82 2.61 0.29 -11.82
C ILE A 82 2.29 -0.62 -10.63
N ARG A 83 3.32 -0.95 -9.85
CA ARG A 83 3.18 -1.67 -8.58
C ARG A 83 4.15 -1.07 -7.57
N ARG A 84 3.68 -0.07 -6.83
CA ARG A 84 4.50 0.73 -5.93
C ARG A 84 3.92 0.80 -4.53
N LEU A 85 4.82 0.72 -3.55
CA LEU A 85 4.56 1.05 -2.16
C LEU A 85 5.48 2.22 -1.78
N ILE A 86 4.88 3.29 -1.27
CA ILE A 86 5.58 4.49 -0.80
C ILE A 86 5.27 4.67 0.68
N ILE A 87 6.32 4.81 1.50
CA ILE A 87 6.18 5.07 2.94
C ILE A 87 6.90 6.38 3.24
N ILE A 88 6.17 7.39 3.70
CA ILE A 88 6.71 8.71 4.04
C ILE A 88 6.67 8.89 5.55
N THR A 89 7.84 9.13 6.13
CA THR A 89 8.03 9.50 7.53
C THR A 89 8.45 10.96 7.64
N LYS A 90 8.61 11.47 8.86
CA LYS A 90 9.12 12.83 9.08
C LYS A 90 10.50 13.08 8.50
N LYS A 91 11.36 12.05 8.39
CA LYS A 91 12.78 12.21 8.02
C LYS A 91 13.22 11.38 6.81
N LYS A 92 12.39 10.47 6.33
CA LYS A 92 12.76 9.55 5.25
C LYS A 92 11.54 9.21 4.40
N MET A 93 11.78 8.86 3.14
CA MET A 93 10.82 8.21 2.28
C MET A 93 11.40 6.88 1.81
N LEU A 94 10.61 5.82 1.90
CA LEU A 94 10.90 4.54 1.26
C LEU A 94 10.00 4.41 0.02
N LEU A 95 10.59 4.03 -1.09
CA LEU A 95 9.91 3.61 -2.30
C LEU A 95 10.26 2.15 -2.56
N PHE A 96 9.25 1.29 -2.65
CA PHE A 96 9.36 -0.04 -3.23
C PHE A 96 8.65 -0.03 -4.58
N ASP A 97 9.35 -0.42 -5.64
CA ASP A 97 8.82 -0.57 -6.99
C ASP A 97 9.04 -2.00 -7.46
N GLU A 98 7.96 -2.78 -7.48
CA GLU A 98 7.99 -4.20 -7.85
C GLU A 98 8.39 -4.41 -9.32
N MET A 99 8.14 -3.39 -10.17
CA MET A 99 8.40 -3.49 -11.61
C MET A 99 9.88 -3.36 -11.98
N LEU A 100 10.71 -2.90 -11.07
CA LEU A 100 12.16 -2.80 -11.30
C LEU A 100 12.84 -4.17 -11.13
N ASN A 101 13.79 -4.48 -12.01
CA ASN A 101 14.61 -5.70 -11.89
C ASN A 101 15.71 -5.56 -10.82
N LYS A 102 16.23 -4.34 -10.65
CA LYS A 102 17.27 -3.99 -9.67
C LYS A 102 16.81 -2.78 -8.85
N ASP A 103 17.38 -2.61 -7.67
CA ASP A 103 17.10 -1.46 -6.81
C ASP A 103 15.60 -1.24 -6.55
N LYS A 104 14.86 -2.34 -6.37
CA LYS A 104 13.42 -2.32 -6.10
C LYS A 104 13.07 -1.46 -4.90
N ILE A 105 13.98 -1.36 -3.91
CA ILE A 105 13.81 -0.51 -2.73
C ILE A 105 14.77 0.68 -2.82
N LYS A 106 14.22 1.89 -2.64
CA LYS A 106 14.99 3.13 -2.51
C LYS A 106 14.59 3.84 -1.23
N ILE A 107 15.57 4.19 -0.40
CA ILE A 107 15.37 4.97 0.81
C ILE A 107 15.97 6.35 0.58
N TYR A 108 15.11 7.36 0.60
CA TYR A 108 15.50 8.75 0.45
C TYR A 108 15.67 9.38 1.82
N ASN A 109 16.90 9.84 2.12
CA ASN A 109 17.22 10.60 3.32
C ASN A 109 17.05 12.11 3.04
N LYS A 110 15.86 12.50 2.60
CA LYS A 110 15.52 13.89 2.27
C LYS A 110 14.26 14.27 3.02
N TYR A 111 14.28 15.40 3.71
CA TYR A 111 13.14 15.88 4.49
C TYR A 111 13.23 17.38 4.74
N ALA A 112 12.10 17.96 5.12
CA ALA A 112 11.98 19.35 5.54
C ALA A 112 11.70 19.41 7.05
N ASP A 113 12.42 20.25 7.76
CA ASP A 113 12.17 20.57 9.17
C ASP A 113 11.45 21.91 9.29
N TYR A 114 10.38 21.91 10.08
CA TYR A 114 9.76 23.12 10.57
C TYR A 114 10.45 23.58 11.85
N PRO A 115 10.75 24.87 11.99
CA PRO A 115 11.27 25.40 13.24
C PRO A 115 10.26 25.16 14.37
N LYS A 116 10.74 24.75 15.56
CA LYS A 116 9.91 24.58 16.74
C LYS A 116 9.25 25.92 17.12
N THR A 117 8.03 25.85 17.61
CA THR A 117 7.11 26.98 17.84
C THR A 117 7.60 28.06 18.82
N GLU A 118 8.59 27.75 19.65
CA GLU A 118 9.12 28.67 20.70
C GLU A 118 9.86 29.89 20.15
N LEU A 119 10.30 29.85 18.89
CA LEU A 119 10.93 31.00 18.21
C LEU A 119 9.95 31.90 17.46
N LEU A 120 8.64 31.68 17.62
CA LEU A 120 7.60 32.25 16.76
C LEU A 120 7.02 33.58 17.23
N LYS A 121 7.55 34.18 18.32
CA LYS A 121 6.92 35.41 18.88
C LYS A 121 7.11 36.67 18.03
N ASN A 122 8.05 36.71 17.10
CA ASN A 122 8.41 37.97 16.44
C ASN A 122 8.68 37.94 14.93
N ASN A 123 8.02 37.21 14.08
CA ASN A 123 7.97 37.51 12.64
C ASN A 123 7.35 36.37 11.83
N PHE A 124 6.14 36.57 11.37
CA PHE A 124 5.40 35.65 10.50
C PHE A 124 6.11 35.37 9.15
N PHE A 125 6.96 36.27 8.70
CA PHE A 125 7.60 36.21 7.37
C PHE A 125 8.95 35.47 7.32
N ASN A 126 9.57 35.09 8.45
CA ASN A 126 10.90 34.47 8.46
C ASN A 126 10.93 32.99 8.87
N ARG A 127 9.89 32.24 8.56
CA ARG A 127 9.90 30.76 8.76
C ARG A 127 10.76 30.10 7.70
N LYS A 128 12.05 30.08 7.89
CA LYS A 128 12.94 29.31 6.98
C LYS A 128 12.76 27.82 7.23
N ILE A 129 12.01 27.15 6.34
CA ILE A 129 11.99 25.70 6.27
C ILE A 129 13.38 25.24 5.92
N LYS A 130 13.98 24.38 6.75
CA LYS A 130 15.29 23.80 6.49
C LYS A 130 15.14 22.50 5.74
N ILE A 131 15.69 22.42 4.53
CA ILE A 131 15.69 21.20 3.71
C ILE A 131 16.98 20.43 3.97
N HIS A 132 16.84 19.17 4.34
CA HIS A 132 17.94 18.24 4.53
C HIS A 132 18.04 17.32 3.31
N ILE A 133 19.25 17.20 2.74
CA ILE A 133 19.53 16.36 1.58
C ILE A 133 20.65 15.39 1.96
N GLY A 134 20.29 14.16 2.31
CA GLY A 134 21.21 13.06 2.57
C GLY A 134 21.34 12.12 1.38
N LYS A 135 22.27 11.17 1.46
CA LYS A 135 22.45 10.12 0.44
C LYS A 135 21.24 9.18 0.39
N ASN A 136 20.82 8.83 -0.81
CA ASN A 136 19.85 7.77 -1.01
C ASN A 136 20.54 6.40 -0.83
N ILE A 137 19.78 5.44 -0.34
CA ILE A 137 20.23 4.07 -0.10
C ILE A 137 19.33 3.12 -0.88
N SER A 138 19.93 2.21 -1.64
CA SER A 138 19.21 1.10 -2.29
C SER A 138 19.73 -0.22 -1.68
N PRO A 139 19.06 -0.77 -0.67
CA PRO A 139 19.47 -2.04 -0.09
C PRO A 139 19.33 -3.15 -1.13
N LYS A 140 20.32 -4.01 -1.21
CA LYS A 140 20.24 -5.22 -2.05
C LYS A 140 19.24 -6.17 -1.43
N ILE A 141 18.22 -6.55 -2.20
CA ILE A 141 17.30 -7.61 -1.84
C ILE A 141 17.52 -8.81 -2.76
N GLN A 142 17.38 -9.99 -2.20
CA GLN A 142 17.44 -11.21 -2.99
C GLN A 142 16.17 -11.29 -3.86
N ASN A 143 16.34 -11.61 -5.14
CA ASN A 143 15.20 -11.89 -6.01
C ASN A 143 14.65 -13.27 -5.67
N TYR A 144 13.37 -13.32 -5.33
CA TYR A 144 12.63 -14.56 -5.13
C TYR A 144 11.54 -14.67 -6.18
N ASP A 145 11.29 -15.85 -6.67
CA ASP A 145 10.06 -16.19 -7.35
C ASP A 145 8.99 -16.40 -6.28
N SER A 146 8.09 -15.43 -6.16
CA SER A 146 7.04 -15.42 -5.12
C SER A 146 6.11 -16.63 -5.23
N LEU A 147 5.79 -17.07 -6.44
CA LEU A 147 4.95 -18.26 -6.66
C LEU A 147 5.66 -19.54 -6.22
N PHE A 148 6.94 -19.66 -6.55
CA PHE A 148 7.75 -20.80 -6.12
C PHE A 148 7.84 -20.89 -4.59
N GLU A 149 8.10 -19.77 -3.92
CA GLU A 149 8.19 -19.72 -2.46
C GLU A 149 6.83 -20.00 -1.79
N GLU A 150 5.73 -19.52 -2.38
CA GLU A 150 4.38 -19.83 -1.90
C GLU A 150 4.06 -21.32 -2.00
N ILE A 151 4.34 -21.96 -3.14
CA ILE A 151 4.13 -23.40 -3.35
C ILE A 151 5.01 -24.20 -2.39
N LYS A 152 6.28 -23.84 -2.27
CA LYS A 152 7.24 -24.49 -1.35
C LYS A 152 6.76 -24.40 0.11
N PHE A 153 6.28 -23.20 0.51
CA PHE A 153 5.70 -23.03 1.84
C PHE A 153 4.48 -23.92 2.05
N PHE A 154 3.57 -23.97 1.07
CA PHE A 154 2.36 -24.80 1.14
C PHE A 154 2.69 -26.29 1.28
N ILE A 155 3.61 -26.80 0.47
CA ILE A 155 4.05 -28.20 0.54
C ILE A 155 4.67 -28.51 1.92
N ASN A 156 5.59 -27.65 2.39
CA ASN A 156 6.23 -27.83 3.69
C ASN A 156 5.22 -27.78 4.86
N ALA A 157 4.26 -26.85 4.79
CA ALA A 157 3.22 -26.72 5.81
C ALA A 157 2.31 -27.96 5.84
N SER A 158 1.93 -28.48 4.68
CA SER A 158 1.12 -29.69 4.52
C SER A 158 1.84 -30.91 5.08
N GLN A 159 3.10 -31.12 4.72
CA GLN A 159 3.91 -32.27 5.18
C GLN A 159 4.17 -32.24 6.69
N LYS A 160 4.47 -31.07 7.25
CA LYS A 160 4.76 -30.88 8.68
C LYS A 160 3.52 -30.68 9.53
N LYS A 161 2.31 -30.70 8.93
CA LYS A 161 1.04 -30.39 9.60
C LYS A 161 1.07 -29.05 10.37
N ILE A 162 1.78 -28.05 9.82
CA ILE A 162 1.86 -26.71 10.39
C ILE A 162 0.66 -25.92 9.89
N TYR A 163 -0.43 -25.88 10.66
CA TYR A 163 -1.67 -25.17 10.30
C TYR A 163 -1.77 -23.76 10.88
N LYS A 164 -0.78 -23.34 11.68
CA LYS A 164 -0.80 -22.03 12.35
C LYS A 164 0.20 -21.09 11.72
N ASN A 165 -0.24 -20.28 10.77
CA ASN A 165 0.48 -19.10 10.33
C ASN A 165 -0.48 -17.91 10.44
N GLU A 166 -0.11 -16.88 11.20
CA GLU A 166 -0.96 -15.72 11.48
C GLU A 166 -1.32 -14.93 10.23
N PHE A 167 -0.49 -14.98 9.19
CA PHE A 167 -0.64 -14.18 7.98
C PHE A 167 -1.14 -14.97 6.77
N LEU A 168 -0.93 -16.30 6.76
CA LEU A 168 -1.28 -17.18 5.65
C LEU A 168 -2.36 -18.19 6.08
N ASN A 169 -3.49 -17.67 6.55
CA ASN A 169 -4.61 -18.50 6.98
C ASN A 169 -5.94 -17.91 6.52
N ILE A 170 -6.99 -18.73 6.61
CA ILE A 170 -8.35 -18.36 6.19
C ILE A 170 -8.91 -17.12 6.94
N ASN A 171 -8.49 -16.89 8.18
CA ASN A 171 -8.96 -15.74 8.95
C ASN A 171 -8.36 -14.43 8.44
N ALA A 172 -7.10 -14.45 7.99
CA ALA A 172 -6.48 -13.32 7.31
C ALA A 172 -7.25 -12.98 6.02
N GLY A 173 -7.56 -13.98 5.19
CA GLY A 173 -8.39 -13.81 4.00
C GLY A 173 -9.79 -13.28 4.31
N LYS A 174 -10.47 -13.83 5.34
CA LYS A 174 -11.78 -13.34 5.79
C LYS A 174 -11.74 -11.89 6.26
N SER A 175 -10.67 -11.46 6.93
CA SER A 175 -10.53 -10.07 7.39
C SER A 175 -10.42 -9.11 6.23
N ILE A 176 -9.66 -9.45 5.20
CA ILE A 176 -9.52 -8.66 3.97
C ILE A 176 -10.86 -8.54 3.24
N LEU A 177 -11.58 -9.65 3.06
CA LEU A 177 -12.90 -9.66 2.43
C LEU A 177 -13.93 -8.82 3.20
N ARG A 178 -13.89 -8.84 4.53
CA ARG A 178 -14.76 -7.98 5.36
C ARG A 178 -14.46 -6.49 5.15
N ILE A 179 -13.18 -6.13 5.03
CA ILE A 179 -12.78 -4.75 4.75
C ILE A 179 -13.35 -4.33 3.39
N LEU A 180 -13.11 -5.13 2.33
CA LEU A 180 -13.59 -4.86 0.98
C LEU A 180 -15.13 -4.79 0.91
N SER A 181 -15.84 -5.70 1.56
CA SER A 181 -17.30 -5.68 1.66
C SER A 181 -17.83 -4.41 2.35
N ASN A 182 -17.18 -3.96 3.42
CA ASN A 182 -17.58 -2.73 4.12
C ASN A 182 -17.31 -1.46 3.33
N ILE A 183 -16.28 -1.48 2.49
CA ILE A 183 -15.94 -0.38 1.57
C ILE A 183 -17.06 -0.22 0.52
N ASN A 184 -17.51 -1.32 -0.08
CA ASN A 184 -18.47 -1.29 -1.17
C ASN A 184 -19.93 -1.10 -0.73
N ARG A 185 -20.26 -1.35 0.55
CA ARG A 185 -21.60 -1.07 1.10
C ARG A 185 -21.86 0.43 1.36
N LYS A 186 -20.84 1.27 1.32
CA LYS A 186 -20.96 2.72 1.61
C LYS A 186 -21.01 3.58 0.34
N ASN A 187 -21.00 2.96 -0.83
CA ASN A 187 -21.29 3.54 -2.13
C ASN A 187 -22.71 3.18 -2.56
#